data_04f2655f425d73da3c0b58705941f2d9
#
_entry.id   04f2655f425d73da3c0b58705941f2d9
#
_cell.length_a   1.000
_cell.length_b   1.000
_cell.length_c   1.000
_cell.angle_alpha   90.00
_cell.angle_beta   90.00
_cell.angle_gamma   90.00
#
_symmetry.space_group_name_H-M   'P 1'
#
loop_
_entity.id
_entity.type
_entity.pdbx_description
1 polymer ?
#
loop_
_entity_poly.entity_id
_entity_poly.type
_entity_poly.pdbx_seq_one_letter_code
_entity_poly.pdbx_strand_id
1 'polypeptide(L)'
;MTQGDRQIDLAILGAGCAGLSLAARLAAANSSLRVVLVEPRDGYTEDRTWCGWRLQPHFFEDCNVAEWNHWQLSKDGQTLKRSSQSYPYEMLSASKVYDKALRTISGSRSITLMLGVQATKHREDEGEVEIELDNGKRLKARWVVDTRPRLAAIKHPWLWQSFVGIVAQLRGPEADFERSLPLLMDFQSDAPGLIDFMYILPVGDRSYLFEYTRFSAHRAAAFELESRLQSWLARHAAQAGNSWQELRRESGDLPMAKVEPPGSRRIVLAGARGGSMRIATGYAFHNIQRWADECATTLLQDGKPIGPRKNGFLDWMDELFLRVLQRPDVLPEHVMWSLFAESEPDALVRFLSGQPRIGDYWPVVRGLPWSKFVATAAVNLSPLKSAP
;
A
#
# COMPACT_ATOMS: atom_id res chain seq x y z
N MET A 1 -17.42 35.38 25.92
CA MET A 1 -17.93 34.09 25.40
C MET A 1 -16.70 33.27 25.05
N THR A 2 -16.34 32.33 25.89
CA THR A 2 -15.23 31.41 25.74
C THR A 2 -15.42 30.64 24.45
N GLN A 3 -14.34 30.37 23.72
CA GLN A 3 -14.26 29.57 22.49
C GLN A 3 -14.55 28.05 22.80
N GLY A 4 -15.57 27.83 23.64
CA GLY A 4 -16.02 26.58 24.19
C GLY A 4 -17.03 25.86 23.29
N ASP A 5 -16.85 24.61 23.12
CA ASP A 5 -17.85 23.59 22.80
C ASP A 5 -18.56 23.63 21.45
N ARG A 6 -17.90 23.98 20.40
CA ARG A 6 -18.47 23.59 19.11
C ARG A 6 -18.05 22.16 18.80
N GLN A 7 -18.99 21.23 18.81
CA GLN A 7 -18.80 19.80 18.50
C GLN A 7 -18.00 19.59 17.19
N ILE A 8 -16.99 18.73 17.20
CA ILE A 8 -16.23 18.32 16.01
C ILE A 8 -17.13 17.36 15.22
N ASP A 9 -17.32 17.64 13.93
CA ASP A 9 -18.12 16.77 13.06
C ASP A 9 -17.36 15.49 12.72
N LEU A 10 -16.03 15.62 12.47
CA LEU A 10 -15.17 14.51 12.09
C LEU A 10 -13.80 14.63 12.75
N ALA A 11 -13.37 13.61 13.49
CA ALA A 11 -11.98 13.43 13.87
C ALA A 11 -11.31 12.38 12.99
N ILE A 12 -10.15 12.71 12.41
CA ILE A 12 -9.32 11.79 11.63
C ILE A 12 -8.10 11.44 12.46
N LEU A 13 -7.97 10.18 12.84
CA LEU A 13 -6.83 9.68 13.63
C LEU A 13 -5.77 9.12 12.70
N GLY A 14 -4.63 9.79 12.65
CA GLY A 14 -3.54 9.58 11.71
C GLY A 14 -3.68 10.46 10.47
N ALA A 15 -2.68 11.28 10.21
CA ALA A 15 -2.57 12.09 9.01
C ALA A 15 -1.48 11.55 8.05
N GLY A 16 -1.48 10.23 7.83
CA GLY A 16 -0.75 9.58 6.76
C GLY A 16 -1.47 9.72 5.41
N CYS A 17 -1.11 8.89 4.42
CA CYS A 17 -1.71 8.93 3.09
C CYS A 17 -3.26 9.00 3.12
N ALA A 18 -3.93 8.13 3.87
CA ALA A 18 -5.39 8.07 3.90
C ALA A 18 -6.03 9.28 4.59
N GLY A 19 -5.52 9.67 5.77
CA GLY A 19 -6.05 10.81 6.51
C GLY A 19 -5.89 12.13 5.77
N LEU A 20 -4.69 12.37 5.20
CA LEU A 20 -4.43 13.56 4.39
C LEU A 20 -5.25 13.56 3.09
N SER A 21 -5.41 12.40 2.45
CA SER A 21 -6.21 12.30 1.23
C SER A 21 -7.67 12.70 1.44
N LEU A 22 -8.28 12.26 2.55
CA LEU A 22 -9.65 12.64 2.89
C LEU A 22 -9.75 14.13 3.25
N ALA A 23 -8.85 14.59 4.13
CA ALA A 23 -8.87 15.99 4.57
C ALA A 23 -8.64 16.98 3.43
N ALA A 24 -7.71 16.69 2.50
CA ALA A 24 -7.44 17.53 1.35
C ALA A 24 -8.67 17.66 0.42
N ARG A 25 -9.45 16.59 0.25
CA ARG A 25 -10.69 16.64 -0.54
C ARG A 25 -11.77 17.47 0.12
N LEU A 26 -11.95 17.32 1.42
CA LEU A 26 -12.90 18.14 2.18
C LEU A 26 -12.50 19.63 2.14
N ALA A 27 -11.20 19.92 2.21
CA ALA A 27 -10.67 21.28 2.08
C ALA A 27 -10.90 21.84 0.68
N ALA A 28 -10.57 21.09 -0.37
CA ALA A 28 -10.76 21.49 -1.77
C ALA A 28 -12.25 21.71 -2.13
N ALA A 29 -13.15 20.97 -1.48
CA ALA A 29 -14.60 21.17 -1.62
C ALA A 29 -15.17 22.31 -0.77
N ASN A 30 -14.32 23.09 -0.06
CA ASN A 30 -14.74 24.14 0.87
C ASN A 30 -15.78 23.64 1.89
N SER A 31 -15.59 22.45 2.43
CA SER A 31 -16.50 21.83 3.39
C SER A 31 -16.68 22.72 4.64
N SER A 32 -17.93 22.82 5.09
CA SER A 32 -18.26 23.47 6.37
C SER A 32 -18.11 22.56 7.58
N LEU A 33 -17.88 21.25 7.38
CA LEU A 33 -17.63 20.29 8.45
C LEU A 33 -16.40 20.66 9.26
N ARG A 34 -16.53 20.67 10.58
CA ARG A 34 -15.39 20.87 11.47
C ARG A 34 -14.62 19.58 11.61
N VAL A 35 -13.43 19.58 11.02
CA VAL A 35 -12.56 18.42 10.95
C VAL A 35 -11.32 18.64 11.78
N VAL A 36 -10.94 17.66 12.59
CA VAL A 36 -9.67 17.67 13.33
C VAL A 36 -8.89 16.43 12.91
N LEU A 37 -7.66 16.64 12.43
CA LEU A 37 -6.67 15.58 12.19
C LEU A 37 -5.71 15.53 13.38
N VAL A 38 -5.42 14.32 13.86
CA VAL A 38 -4.46 14.06 14.95
C VAL A 38 -3.34 13.19 14.42
N GLU A 39 -2.10 13.68 14.49
CA GLU A 39 -0.91 13.03 13.94
C GLU A 39 0.25 13.09 14.94
N PRO A 40 0.87 11.95 15.30
CA PRO A 40 1.99 11.94 16.24
C PRO A 40 3.30 12.52 15.68
N ARG A 41 3.48 12.60 14.36
CA ARG A 41 4.67 13.21 13.75
C ARG A 41 4.65 14.71 13.93
N ASP A 42 5.83 15.30 14.14
CA ASP A 42 6.00 16.77 14.22
C ASP A 42 6.06 17.42 12.82
N GLY A 43 6.34 16.63 11.78
CA GLY A 43 6.46 17.09 10.40
C GLY A 43 6.48 15.94 9.40
N TYR A 44 6.67 16.29 8.14
CA TYR A 44 6.69 15.34 7.03
C TYR A 44 8.00 15.43 6.27
N THR A 45 8.48 14.29 5.82
CA THR A 45 9.71 14.14 5.03
C THR A 45 9.45 13.20 3.85
N GLU A 46 10.40 13.08 2.94
CA GLU A 46 10.39 12.07 1.88
C GLU A 46 10.67 10.69 2.46
N ASP A 47 9.72 10.13 3.23
CA ASP A 47 9.91 8.94 4.06
C ASP A 47 9.52 7.62 3.36
N ARG A 48 8.88 7.71 2.18
CA ARG A 48 8.40 6.54 1.43
C ARG A 48 8.08 6.84 -0.02
N THR A 49 7.86 5.78 -0.76
CA THR A 49 7.44 5.83 -2.15
C THR A 49 6.08 5.16 -2.29
N TRP A 50 5.20 5.73 -3.13
CA TRP A 50 3.97 5.07 -3.52
C TRP A 50 4.02 4.73 -5.00
N CYS A 51 3.88 3.44 -5.30
CA CYS A 51 3.87 2.92 -6.66
C CYS A 51 2.63 2.08 -6.93
N GLY A 52 2.22 2.01 -8.19
CA GLY A 52 1.12 1.17 -8.62
C GLY A 52 0.58 1.58 -9.98
N TRP A 53 -0.35 0.81 -10.53
CA TRP A 53 -1.02 1.15 -11.78
C TRP A 53 -2.16 2.14 -11.56
N ARG A 54 -2.14 3.23 -12.34
CA ARG A 54 -3.21 4.23 -12.34
C ARG A 54 -4.34 3.79 -13.25
N LEU A 55 -5.45 3.34 -12.68
CA LEU A 55 -6.64 2.92 -13.42
C LEU A 55 -7.59 4.07 -13.71
N GLN A 56 -7.53 5.14 -12.96
CA GLN A 56 -8.35 6.33 -13.08
C GLN A 56 -7.61 7.55 -12.53
N PRO A 57 -8.00 8.77 -12.94
CA PRO A 57 -7.48 10.00 -12.38
C PRO A 57 -7.62 10.07 -10.86
N HIS A 58 -6.69 10.73 -10.19
CA HIS A 58 -6.75 10.95 -8.74
C HIS A 58 -6.21 12.31 -8.33
N PHE A 59 -6.52 12.73 -7.11
CA PHE A 59 -6.21 14.07 -6.60
C PHE A 59 -4.72 14.46 -6.64
N PHE A 60 -3.81 13.50 -6.63
CA PHE A 60 -2.36 13.72 -6.54
C PHE A 60 -1.59 13.37 -7.83
N GLU A 61 -2.22 13.40 -9.00
CA GLU A 61 -1.53 13.09 -10.28
C GLU A 61 -0.31 13.98 -10.54
N ASP A 62 -0.38 15.25 -10.17
CA ASP A 62 0.72 16.21 -10.30
C ASP A 62 1.88 15.96 -9.32
N CYS A 63 1.73 15.02 -8.38
CA CYS A 63 2.79 14.54 -7.49
C CYS A 63 3.59 13.37 -8.07
N ASN A 64 3.23 12.90 -9.26
CA ASN A 64 3.94 11.87 -9.98
C ASN A 64 5.39 12.30 -10.27
N VAL A 65 6.33 11.39 -10.12
CA VAL A 65 7.77 11.60 -10.41
C VAL A 65 8.26 10.75 -11.56
N ALA A 66 7.59 9.65 -11.84
CA ALA A 66 7.88 8.79 -12.97
C ALA A 66 6.65 7.95 -13.35
N GLU A 67 6.53 7.62 -14.65
CA GLU A 67 5.40 6.89 -15.20
C GLU A 67 5.87 5.99 -16.36
N TRP A 68 5.36 4.76 -16.44
CA TRP A 68 5.75 3.79 -17.45
C TRP A 68 4.56 2.96 -17.95
N ASN A 69 4.46 2.82 -19.26
CA ASN A 69 3.49 1.91 -19.89
C ASN A 69 4.05 0.48 -20.07
N HIS A 70 5.35 0.31 -19.84
CA HIS A 70 6.05 -0.97 -19.99
C HIS A 70 6.76 -1.32 -18.69
N TRP A 71 6.80 -2.58 -18.37
CA TRP A 71 7.55 -3.12 -17.22
C TRP A 71 8.14 -4.48 -17.57
N GLN A 72 8.98 -4.99 -16.71
CA GLN A 72 9.60 -6.29 -16.90
C GLN A 72 9.71 -7.07 -15.60
N LEU A 73 9.84 -8.39 -15.75
CA LEU A 73 10.23 -9.34 -14.71
C LEU A 73 11.47 -10.09 -15.19
N SER A 74 12.29 -10.57 -14.25
CA SER A 74 13.47 -11.38 -14.53
C SER A 74 13.49 -12.63 -13.66
N LYS A 75 13.87 -13.77 -14.25
CA LYS A 75 14.01 -15.05 -13.58
C LYS A 75 15.00 -15.93 -14.34
N ASP A 76 16.01 -16.47 -13.67
CA ASP A 76 17.00 -17.40 -14.26
C ASP A 76 17.62 -16.90 -15.57
N GLY A 77 17.93 -15.59 -15.65
CA GLY A 77 18.48 -14.95 -16.86
C GLY A 77 17.43 -14.71 -17.97
N GLN A 78 16.19 -15.11 -17.79
CA GLN A 78 15.10 -14.80 -18.71
C GLN A 78 14.44 -13.47 -18.32
N THR A 79 14.03 -12.70 -19.32
CA THR A 79 13.31 -11.44 -19.12
C THR A 79 11.94 -11.50 -19.78
N LEU A 80 10.91 -11.24 -19.01
CA LEU A 80 9.53 -11.10 -19.45
C LEU A 80 9.15 -9.62 -19.51
N LYS A 81 8.94 -9.08 -20.72
CA LYS A 81 8.45 -7.71 -20.92
C LYS A 81 6.95 -7.69 -21.08
N ARG A 82 6.29 -6.73 -20.46
CA ARG A 82 4.84 -6.51 -20.51
C ARG A 82 4.53 -5.03 -20.67
N SER A 83 3.35 -4.72 -21.14
CA SER A 83 2.88 -3.33 -21.28
C SER A 83 1.38 -3.23 -21.10
N SER A 84 0.93 -2.07 -20.64
CA SER A 84 -0.46 -1.64 -20.68
C SER A 84 -0.51 -0.25 -21.32
N GLN A 85 -1.34 -0.10 -22.34
CA GLN A 85 -1.57 1.20 -22.96
C GLN A 85 -2.59 2.03 -22.21
N SER A 86 -3.46 1.36 -21.45
CA SER A 86 -4.57 1.99 -20.73
C SER A 86 -4.18 2.42 -19.31
N TYR A 87 -3.24 1.72 -18.66
CA TYR A 87 -2.96 1.85 -17.24
C TYR A 87 -1.46 1.95 -16.97
N PRO A 88 -0.91 3.17 -16.94
CA PRO A 88 0.50 3.35 -16.63
C PRO A 88 0.81 2.92 -15.20
N TYR A 89 1.99 2.35 -15.01
CA TYR A 89 2.59 2.18 -13.70
C TYR A 89 3.24 3.49 -13.30
N GLU A 90 2.90 4.03 -12.14
CA GLU A 90 3.40 5.33 -11.68
C GLU A 90 4.09 5.26 -10.34
N MET A 91 4.96 6.22 -10.09
CA MET A 91 5.65 6.44 -8.84
C MET A 91 5.39 7.87 -8.35
N LEU A 92 4.93 8.00 -7.11
CA LEU A 92 4.67 9.27 -6.47
C LEU A 92 5.67 9.53 -5.35
N SER A 93 6.10 10.79 -5.25
CA SER A 93 6.91 11.30 -4.14
C SER A 93 6.04 11.55 -2.91
N ALA A 94 6.44 11.00 -1.76
CA ALA A 94 5.71 11.24 -0.52
C ALA A 94 5.71 12.73 -0.13
N SER A 95 6.85 13.41 -0.26
CA SER A 95 6.95 14.85 0.07
C SER A 95 6.01 15.69 -0.80
N LYS A 96 5.97 15.45 -2.12
CA LYS A 96 5.04 16.18 -3.02
C LYS A 96 3.57 15.97 -2.63
N VAL A 97 3.19 14.74 -2.29
CA VAL A 97 1.82 14.42 -1.84
C VAL A 97 1.52 15.09 -0.51
N TYR A 98 2.44 15.04 0.45
CA TYR A 98 2.28 15.71 1.74
C TYR A 98 2.17 17.23 1.57
N ASP A 99 3.07 17.84 0.81
CA ASP A 99 3.07 19.29 0.56
C ASP A 99 1.78 19.76 -0.11
N LYS A 100 1.29 19.03 -1.12
CA LYS A 100 0.02 19.35 -1.77
C LYS A 100 -1.14 19.23 -0.80
N ALA A 101 -1.23 18.16 -0.02
CA ALA A 101 -2.28 17.97 0.95
C ALA A 101 -2.26 19.07 2.03
N LEU A 102 -1.08 19.36 2.59
CA LEU A 102 -0.92 20.36 3.63
C LEU A 102 -1.26 21.77 3.13
N ARG A 103 -0.81 22.15 1.93
CA ARG A 103 -1.20 23.44 1.32
C ARG A 103 -2.70 23.53 1.12
N THR A 104 -3.35 22.45 0.66
CA THR A 104 -4.81 22.44 0.47
C THR A 104 -5.54 22.58 1.80
N ILE A 105 -5.11 21.85 2.83
CA ILE A 105 -5.71 21.87 4.18
C ILE A 105 -5.52 23.24 4.84
N SER A 106 -4.33 23.86 4.72
CA SER A 106 -4.04 25.16 5.33
C SER A 106 -4.90 26.32 4.78
N GLY A 107 -5.41 26.17 3.57
CA GLY A 107 -6.40 27.09 2.99
C GLY A 107 -7.81 26.98 3.59
N SER A 108 -8.10 25.95 4.36
CA SER A 108 -9.43 25.71 4.94
C SER A 108 -9.53 26.26 6.37
N ARG A 109 -10.61 26.97 6.67
CA ARG A 109 -10.90 27.45 8.04
C ARG A 109 -11.62 26.39 8.90
N SER A 110 -12.13 25.34 8.30
CA SER A 110 -12.91 24.30 8.98
C SER A 110 -12.08 23.08 9.38
N ILE A 111 -10.83 22.99 8.93
CA ILE A 111 -9.95 21.84 9.15
C ILE A 111 -8.76 22.24 10.02
N THR A 112 -8.55 21.52 11.11
CA THR A 112 -7.41 21.71 12.01
C THR A 112 -6.51 20.48 11.98
N LEU A 113 -5.22 20.64 11.71
CA LEU A 113 -4.21 19.60 11.82
C LEU A 113 -3.42 19.78 13.13
N MET A 114 -3.42 18.77 13.97
CA MET A 114 -2.66 18.68 15.21
C MET A 114 -1.47 17.74 14.99
N LEU A 115 -0.27 18.32 14.85
CA LEU A 115 1.00 17.58 14.76
C LEU A 115 1.61 17.39 16.15
N GLY A 116 2.47 16.38 16.31
CA GLY A 116 3.11 16.03 17.58
C GLY A 116 2.13 15.57 18.66
N VAL A 117 0.94 15.08 18.26
CA VAL A 117 -0.12 14.66 19.18
C VAL A 117 -0.65 13.27 18.81
N GLN A 118 -0.72 12.39 19.77
CA GLN A 118 -1.21 11.03 19.58
C GLN A 118 -2.56 10.80 20.26
N ALA A 119 -3.53 10.25 19.53
CA ALA A 119 -4.76 9.72 20.14
C ALA A 119 -4.46 8.37 20.81
N THR A 120 -4.58 8.31 22.13
CA THR A 120 -4.23 7.15 22.94
C THR A 120 -5.39 6.20 23.13
N LYS A 121 -6.57 6.73 23.42
CA LYS A 121 -7.80 5.98 23.64
C LYS A 121 -8.96 6.67 22.95
N HIS A 122 -10.01 5.89 22.69
CA HIS A 122 -11.30 6.42 22.28
C HIS A 122 -12.42 5.57 22.87
N ARG A 123 -13.53 6.20 23.17
CA ARG A 123 -14.75 5.57 23.68
C ARG A 123 -15.94 6.12 22.90
N GLU A 124 -16.74 5.22 22.36
CA GLU A 124 -18.02 5.56 21.74
C GLU A 124 -19.09 5.68 22.81
N ASP A 125 -19.85 6.74 22.77
CA ASP A 125 -20.99 7.01 23.63
C ASP A 125 -22.23 7.34 22.77
N GLU A 126 -23.40 7.57 23.41
CA GLU A 126 -24.61 7.96 22.70
C GLU A 126 -24.42 9.30 21.98
N GLY A 127 -24.22 9.21 20.65
CA GLY A 127 -24.17 10.39 19.77
C GLY A 127 -22.78 10.92 19.41
N GLU A 128 -21.72 10.57 20.14
CA GLU A 128 -20.35 11.07 19.93
C GLU A 128 -19.27 10.04 20.27
N VAL A 129 -18.03 10.35 19.90
CA VAL A 129 -16.85 9.60 20.29
C VAL A 129 -15.93 10.54 21.08
N GLU A 130 -15.62 10.16 22.31
CA GLU A 130 -14.61 10.81 23.12
C GLU A 130 -13.22 10.23 22.78
N ILE A 131 -12.24 11.11 22.54
CA ILE A 131 -10.86 10.75 22.17
C ILE A 131 -9.92 11.37 23.18
N GLU A 132 -9.11 10.54 23.83
CA GLU A 132 -8.05 11.00 24.73
C GLU A 132 -6.75 11.17 23.94
N LEU A 133 -6.07 12.29 24.17
CA LEU A 133 -4.77 12.61 23.58
C LEU A 133 -3.66 12.41 24.61
N ASP A 134 -2.44 12.15 24.13
CA ASP A 134 -1.24 11.95 24.96
C ASP A 134 -0.84 13.19 25.77
N ASN A 135 -1.22 14.38 25.32
CA ASN A 135 -1.03 15.64 26.05
C ASN A 135 -2.12 15.94 27.11
N GLY A 136 -2.96 14.96 27.44
CA GLY A 136 -4.03 15.05 28.43
C GLY A 136 -5.30 15.76 27.97
N LYS A 137 -5.33 16.30 26.74
CA LYS A 137 -6.55 16.89 26.17
C LYS A 137 -7.53 15.81 25.73
N ARG A 138 -8.82 16.17 25.68
CA ARG A 138 -9.89 15.33 25.15
C ARG A 138 -10.59 16.04 24.00
N LEU A 139 -10.96 15.29 22.98
CA LEU A 139 -11.78 15.72 21.87
C LEU A 139 -13.10 14.95 21.87
N LYS A 140 -14.18 15.59 21.45
CA LYS A 140 -15.48 15.00 21.23
C LYS A 140 -15.88 15.18 19.78
N ALA A 141 -16.10 14.10 19.06
CA ALA A 141 -16.42 14.13 17.65
C ALA A 141 -17.67 13.30 17.34
N ARG A 142 -18.49 13.76 16.42
CA ARG A 142 -19.67 13.02 15.96
C ARG A 142 -19.25 11.72 15.24
N TRP A 143 -18.17 11.78 14.46
CA TRP A 143 -17.61 10.65 13.73
C TRP A 143 -16.11 10.59 13.90
N VAL A 144 -15.57 9.39 13.80
CA VAL A 144 -14.12 9.14 13.76
C VAL A 144 -13.79 8.33 12.51
N VAL A 145 -12.77 8.77 11.79
CA VAL A 145 -12.07 7.97 10.77
C VAL A 145 -10.69 7.63 11.30
N ASP A 146 -10.46 6.34 11.59
CA ASP A 146 -9.17 5.87 12.11
C ASP A 146 -8.34 5.27 10.99
N THR A 147 -7.27 5.97 10.60
CA THR A 147 -6.33 5.58 9.54
C THR A 147 -4.99 5.09 10.08
N ARG A 148 -4.84 4.99 11.41
CA ARG A 148 -3.57 4.65 12.04
C ARG A 148 -3.15 3.20 11.72
N PRO A 149 -1.90 2.92 11.38
CA PRO A 149 -1.42 1.56 11.23
C PRO A 149 -1.34 0.89 12.62
N ARG A 150 -2.06 -0.21 12.83
CA ARG A 150 -1.97 -1.02 14.05
C ARG A 150 -1.55 -2.42 13.69
N LEU A 151 -0.26 -2.62 13.43
CA LEU A 151 0.30 -3.93 13.11
C LEU A 151 0.08 -4.94 14.26
N ALA A 152 0.10 -4.47 15.51
CA ALA A 152 -0.17 -5.30 16.69
C ALA A 152 -1.58 -5.91 16.73
N ALA A 153 -2.55 -5.37 15.98
CA ALA A 153 -3.90 -5.91 15.90
C ALA A 153 -4.03 -7.07 14.90
N ILE A 154 -3.01 -7.29 14.06
CA ILE A 154 -2.99 -8.37 13.07
C ILE A 154 -2.24 -9.56 13.68
N LYS A 155 -3.00 -10.54 14.21
CA LYS A 155 -2.42 -11.66 14.95
C LYS A 155 -1.83 -12.76 14.04
N HIS A 156 -2.40 -12.97 12.85
CA HIS A 156 -2.04 -14.09 11.96
C HIS A 156 -2.13 -13.68 10.49
N PRO A 157 -1.17 -12.89 9.97
CA PRO A 157 -1.08 -12.69 8.53
C PRO A 157 -0.74 -14.02 7.84
N TRP A 158 -1.21 -14.20 6.62
CA TRP A 158 -0.81 -15.38 5.84
C TRP A 158 0.65 -15.29 5.46
N LEU A 159 1.09 -14.11 5.02
CA LEU A 159 2.48 -13.78 4.74
C LEU A 159 2.78 -12.36 5.21
N TRP A 160 4.05 -12.07 5.34
CA TRP A 160 4.59 -10.73 5.46
C TRP A 160 5.31 -10.35 4.18
N GLN A 161 5.06 -9.16 3.67
CA GLN A 161 5.93 -8.50 2.71
C GLN A 161 6.85 -7.57 3.48
N SER A 162 8.09 -8.00 3.69
CA SER A 162 9.15 -7.21 4.33
C SER A 162 10.09 -6.69 3.27
N PHE A 163 10.48 -5.42 3.35
CA PHE A 163 11.37 -4.80 2.37
C PHE A 163 12.32 -3.79 2.98
N VAL A 164 13.45 -3.62 2.31
CA VAL A 164 14.40 -2.54 2.52
C VAL A 164 14.77 -1.98 1.15
N GLY A 165 14.71 -0.66 1.01
CA GLY A 165 14.99 0.02 -0.25
C GLY A 165 15.84 1.27 -0.07
N ILE A 166 16.55 1.64 -1.15
CA ILE A 166 17.26 2.90 -1.27
C ILE A 166 16.91 3.57 -2.60
N VAL A 167 16.82 4.88 -2.59
CA VAL A 167 16.97 5.67 -3.80
C VAL A 167 18.44 6.01 -3.91
N ALA A 168 19.09 5.62 -4.99
CA ALA A 168 20.49 5.85 -5.21
C ALA A 168 20.78 6.36 -6.61
N GLN A 169 21.77 7.23 -6.74
CA GLN A 169 22.25 7.77 -8.01
C GLN A 169 23.51 7.01 -8.45
N LEU A 170 23.55 6.59 -9.70
CA LEU A 170 24.70 5.95 -10.30
C LEU A 170 25.80 6.99 -10.57
N ARG A 171 27.00 6.73 -10.08
CA ARG A 171 28.21 7.53 -10.28
C ARG A 171 29.24 6.70 -11.06
N GLY A 172 29.90 7.32 -12.05
CA GLY A 172 30.90 6.67 -12.88
C GLY A 172 30.54 6.73 -14.37
N PRO A 173 31.32 6.05 -15.25
CA PRO A 173 31.05 6.02 -16.68
C PRO A 173 29.67 5.43 -16.97
N GLU A 174 29.13 5.76 -18.14
CA GLU A 174 27.90 5.12 -18.59
C GLU A 174 28.10 3.62 -18.63
N ALA A 175 27.32 2.92 -17.85
CA ALA A 175 27.42 1.49 -17.72
C ALA A 175 26.20 0.81 -18.30
N ASP A 176 26.33 -0.46 -18.59
CA ASP A 176 25.31 -1.42 -18.99
C ASP A 176 24.12 -1.54 -18.02
N PHE A 177 24.08 -0.68 -16.98
CA PHE A 177 23.01 -0.60 -16.00
C PHE A 177 21.91 0.40 -16.39
N GLU A 178 21.93 0.98 -17.58
CA GLU A 178 20.86 1.88 -17.99
C GLU A 178 19.55 1.11 -18.16
N ARG A 179 18.74 1.11 -17.09
CA ARG A 179 17.40 0.58 -17.10
C ARG A 179 16.42 1.72 -17.38
N SER A 180 15.84 1.69 -18.55
CA SER A 180 14.75 2.61 -18.92
C SER A 180 13.37 2.09 -18.49
N LEU A 181 13.25 0.82 -18.11
CA LEU A 181 12.00 0.17 -17.73
C LEU A 181 12.03 -0.30 -16.28
N PRO A 182 10.90 -0.17 -15.56
CA PRO A 182 10.71 -0.81 -14.27
C PRO A 182 10.98 -2.31 -14.33
N LEU A 183 11.75 -2.81 -13.38
CA LEU A 183 11.88 -4.21 -13.08
C LEU A 183 11.06 -4.50 -11.83
N LEU A 184 9.84 -5.01 -12.02
CA LEU A 184 8.93 -5.20 -10.91
C LEU A 184 9.32 -6.38 -10.02
N MET A 185 9.94 -7.41 -10.59
CA MET A 185 10.46 -8.56 -9.85
C MET A 185 11.66 -9.13 -10.61
N ASP A 186 12.84 -9.08 -9.98
CA ASP A 186 13.98 -9.88 -10.35
C ASP A 186 14.14 -10.96 -9.27
N PHE A 187 13.67 -12.17 -9.55
CA PHE A 187 13.59 -13.24 -8.56
C PHE A 187 14.97 -13.69 -8.12
N GLN A 188 15.16 -13.81 -6.80
CA GLN A 188 16.44 -14.09 -6.16
C GLN A 188 16.43 -15.40 -5.35
N SER A 189 15.31 -16.09 -5.24
CA SER A 189 15.14 -17.33 -4.49
C SER A 189 14.30 -18.34 -5.27
N ASP A 190 14.62 -19.61 -5.10
CA ASP A 190 13.92 -20.79 -5.62
C ASP A 190 13.43 -21.71 -4.49
N ALA A 191 13.35 -21.20 -3.26
CA ALA A 191 12.94 -21.98 -2.09
C ALA A 191 11.42 -22.01 -1.91
N PRO A 192 10.82 -23.17 -1.60
CA PRO A 192 9.39 -23.26 -1.28
C PRO A 192 8.98 -22.34 -0.13
N GLY A 193 7.82 -21.66 -0.29
CA GLY A 193 7.26 -20.79 0.73
C GLY A 193 7.97 -19.45 0.91
N LEU A 194 8.98 -19.14 0.09
CA LEU A 194 9.77 -17.94 0.13
C LEU A 194 9.77 -17.27 -1.24
N ILE A 195 9.52 -15.96 -1.29
CA ILE A 195 9.70 -15.14 -2.49
C ILE A 195 10.66 -14.03 -2.14
N ASP A 196 11.85 -14.05 -2.73
CA ASP A 196 12.82 -12.97 -2.67
C ASP A 196 12.98 -12.35 -4.05
N PHE A 197 12.91 -11.03 -4.15
CA PHE A 197 13.15 -10.34 -5.41
C PHE A 197 13.69 -8.93 -5.22
N MET A 198 14.44 -8.48 -6.22
CA MET A 198 14.76 -7.07 -6.39
C MET A 198 13.66 -6.37 -7.17
N TYR A 199 13.26 -5.22 -6.68
CA TYR A 199 12.37 -4.28 -7.35
C TYR A 199 13.17 -3.03 -7.69
N ILE A 200 13.14 -2.59 -8.97
CA ILE A 200 13.99 -1.50 -9.45
C ILE A 200 13.18 -0.57 -10.33
N LEU A 201 13.12 0.70 -9.92
CA LEU A 201 12.46 1.74 -10.70
C LEU A 201 13.45 2.82 -11.13
N PRO A 202 13.58 3.12 -12.42
CA PRO A 202 14.34 4.26 -12.90
C PRO A 202 13.57 5.55 -12.60
N VAL A 203 14.16 6.47 -11.83
CA VAL A 203 13.47 7.73 -11.42
C VAL A 203 14.06 8.99 -12.06
N GLY A 204 14.86 8.82 -13.13
CA GLY A 204 15.52 9.92 -13.83
C GLY A 204 16.91 10.24 -13.31
N ASP A 205 17.66 11.04 -14.07
CA ASP A 205 19.01 11.52 -13.72
C ASP A 205 19.97 10.43 -13.22
N ARG A 206 19.94 9.24 -13.83
CA ARG A 206 20.69 8.05 -13.40
C ARG A 206 20.41 7.64 -11.97
N SER A 207 19.25 8.01 -11.45
CA SER A 207 18.76 7.63 -10.13
C SER A 207 17.75 6.50 -10.22
N TYR A 208 17.78 5.62 -9.25
CA TYR A 208 16.94 4.42 -9.19
C TYR A 208 16.46 4.19 -7.77
N LEU A 209 15.22 3.74 -7.64
CA LEU A 209 14.77 3.04 -6.43
C LEU A 209 15.21 1.59 -6.58
N PHE A 210 15.96 1.08 -5.60
CA PHE A 210 16.32 -0.32 -5.43
C PHE A 210 15.67 -0.82 -4.16
N GLU A 211 14.88 -1.86 -4.24
CA GLU A 211 14.23 -2.45 -3.08
C GLU A 211 14.41 -3.97 -3.11
N TYR A 212 14.93 -4.51 -2.01
CA TYR A 212 14.94 -5.96 -1.78
C TYR A 212 13.72 -6.33 -0.96
N THR A 213 12.85 -7.14 -1.53
CA THR A 213 11.56 -7.52 -0.96
C THR A 213 11.51 -9.02 -0.72
N ARG A 214 10.96 -9.41 0.44
CA ARG A 214 10.70 -10.80 0.82
C ARG A 214 9.24 -11.01 1.19
N PHE A 215 8.63 -12.04 0.62
CA PHE A 215 7.36 -12.58 1.09
C PHE A 215 7.65 -13.87 1.86
N SER A 216 7.28 -13.93 3.13
CA SER A 216 7.52 -15.06 4.02
C SER A 216 6.49 -15.15 5.15
N ALA A 217 6.37 -16.32 5.78
CA ALA A 217 5.44 -16.55 6.90
C ALA A 217 5.75 -15.68 8.13
N HIS A 218 7.00 -15.24 8.26
CA HIS A 218 7.47 -14.39 9.34
C HIS A 218 8.07 -13.10 8.79
N ARG A 219 8.09 -12.04 9.60
CA ARG A 219 8.83 -10.82 9.24
C ARG A 219 10.28 -11.15 9.00
N ALA A 220 10.83 -10.69 7.90
CA ALA A 220 12.26 -10.79 7.65
C ALA A 220 13.02 -9.82 8.55
N ALA A 221 14.16 -10.23 9.05
CA ALA A 221 15.04 -9.32 9.78
C ALA A 221 15.60 -8.25 8.83
N ALA A 222 15.49 -6.97 9.21
CA ALA A 222 15.91 -5.87 8.35
C ALA A 222 17.39 -5.98 7.93
N PHE A 223 18.27 -6.47 8.81
CA PHE A 223 19.69 -6.65 8.49
C PHE A 223 19.94 -7.71 7.42
N GLU A 224 19.06 -8.76 7.31
CA GLU A 224 19.18 -9.76 6.24
C GLU A 224 18.83 -9.16 4.89
N LEU A 225 17.72 -8.42 4.82
CA LEU A 225 17.29 -7.75 3.58
C LEU A 225 18.33 -6.71 3.15
N GLU A 226 18.86 -5.94 4.11
CA GLU A 226 19.93 -4.98 3.89
C GLU A 226 21.18 -5.65 3.30
N SER A 227 21.62 -6.77 3.89
CA SER A 227 22.77 -7.54 3.40
C SER A 227 22.57 -8.04 1.97
N ARG A 228 21.34 -8.49 1.63
CA ARG A 228 20.97 -8.92 0.28
C ARG A 228 20.99 -7.76 -0.71
N LEU A 229 20.40 -6.62 -0.33
CA LEU A 229 20.38 -5.41 -1.13
C LEU A 229 21.83 -4.94 -1.44
N GLN A 230 22.67 -4.82 -0.41
CA GLN A 230 24.06 -4.40 -0.58
C GLN A 230 24.87 -5.37 -1.44
N SER A 231 24.67 -6.68 -1.26
CA SER A 231 25.33 -7.71 -2.06
C SER A 231 24.91 -7.62 -3.54
N TRP A 232 23.64 -7.32 -3.80
CA TRP A 232 23.14 -7.12 -5.16
C TRP A 232 23.75 -5.85 -5.79
N LEU A 233 23.75 -4.74 -5.09
CA LEU A 233 24.32 -3.47 -5.53
C LEU A 233 25.83 -3.58 -5.81
N ALA A 234 26.57 -4.24 -4.93
CA ALA A 234 28.01 -4.43 -5.08
C ALA A 234 28.35 -5.24 -6.34
N ARG A 235 27.62 -6.34 -6.61
CA ARG A 235 27.84 -7.14 -7.83
C ARG A 235 27.61 -6.33 -9.11
N HIS A 236 26.57 -5.49 -9.14
CA HIS A 236 26.21 -4.71 -10.32
C HIS A 236 27.09 -3.44 -10.48
N ALA A 237 27.59 -2.88 -9.41
CA ALA A 237 28.55 -1.77 -9.46
C ALA A 237 29.93 -2.22 -9.93
N ALA A 238 30.42 -3.36 -9.41
CA ALA A 238 31.77 -3.87 -9.70
C ALA A 238 31.97 -4.22 -11.20
N GLN A 239 30.90 -4.65 -11.88
CA GLN A 239 30.95 -5.03 -13.29
C GLN A 239 31.26 -3.86 -14.24
N ALA A 240 31.12 -2.61 -13.79
CA ALA A 240 31.17 -1.45 -14.66
C ALA A 240 32.05 -0.30 -14.15
N GLY A 241 32.82 -0.48 -13.07
CA GLY A 241 33.59 0.60 -12.47
C GLY A 241 32.74 1.74 -11.91
N ASN A 242 31.49 1.46 -11.61
CA ASN A 242 30.51 2.40 -11.06
C ASN A 242 30.42 2.32 -9.53
N SER A 243 29.81 3.34 -8.94
CA SER A 243 29.41 3.36 -7.53
C SER A 243 28.01 3.94 -7.40
N TRP A 244 27.37 3.62 -6.27
CA TRP A 244 26.04 4.14 -5.95
C TRP A 244 26.17 5.18 -4.85
N GLN A 245 25.59 6.36 -5.08
CA GLN A 245 25.42 7.36 -4.03
C GLN A 245 24.01 7.23 -3.49
N GLU A 246 23.86 6.75 -2.26
CA GLU A 246 22.57 6.72 -1.58
C GLU A 246 22.03 8.13 -1.36
N LEU A 247 20.78 8.37 -1.75
CA LEU A 247 20.08 9.63 -1.58
C LEU A 247 19.02 9.53 -0.46
N ARG A 248 18.33 8.38 -0.36
CA ARG A 248 17.24 8.14 0.59
C ARG A 248 17.11 6.66 0.87
N ARG A 249 16.60 6.32 2.04
CA ARG A 249 16.33 4.94 2.46
C ARG A 249 14.87 4.81 2.92
N GLU A 250 14.31 3.64 2.65
CA GLU A 250 12.98 3.26 3.14
C GLU A 250 12.96 1.78 3.55
N SER A 251 12.02 1.42 4.41
CA SER A 251 11.79 0.03 4.80
C SER A 251 10.38 -0.14 5.33
N GLY A 252 9.89 -1.36 5.33
CA GLY A 252 8.57 -1.64 5.89
C GLY A 252 8.24 -3.12 5.97
N ASP A 253 7.22 -3.39 6.77
CA ASP A 253 6.59 -4.70 6.88
C ASP A 253 5.09 -4.54 6.61
N LEU A 254 4.62 -5.15 5.55
CA LEU A 254 3.22 -5.16 5.16
C LEU A 254 2.61 -6.52 5.51
N PRO A 255 1.62 -6.56 6.42
CA PRO A 255 0.94 -7.80 6.74
C PRO A 255 -0.05 -8.15 5.62
N MET A 256 0.15 -9.28 4.97
CA MET A 256 -0.76 -9.82 3.96
C MET A 256 -1.89 -10.58 4.68
N ALA A 257 -2.90 -9.84 5.14
CA ALA A 257 -3.96 -10.34 6.03
C ALA A 257 -5.28 -9.62 5.81
N LYS A 258 -6.39 -10.29 6.13
CA LYS A 258 -7.69 -9.63 6.25
C LYS A 258 -7.71 -8.73 7.49
N VAL A 259 -8.36 -7.60 7.34
CA VAL A 259 -8.61 -6.70 8.46
C VAL A 259 -10.10 -6.75 8.81
N GLU A 260 -10.41 -7.14 10.03
CA GLU A 260 -11.77 -7.09 10.54
C GLU A 260 -12.05 -5.70 11.11
N PRO A 261 -13.13 -5.04 10.67
CA PRO A 261 -13.52 -3.76 11.25
C PRO A 261 -14.02 -3.99 12.69
N PRO A 262 -13.77 -3.05 13.62
CA PRO A 262 -14.41 -3.08 14.91
C PRO A 262 -15.92 -2.92 14.73
N GLY A 263 -16.69 -3.55 15.62
CA GLY A 263 -18.14 -3.39 15.68
C GLY A 263 -18.55 -2.03 16.26
N SER A 264 -18.09 -0.94 15.64
CA SER A 264 -18.38 0.43 16.05
C SER A 264 -19.40 1.06 15.11
N ARG A 265 -20.28 1.90 15.67
CA ARG A 265 -21.30 2.64 14.91
C ARG A 265 -20.77 3.98 14.40
N ARG A 266 -19.79 4.58 15.09
CA ARG A 266 -19.28 5.93 14.80
C ARG A 266 -17.81 5.99 14.48
N ILE A 267 -17.12 4.86 14.49
CA ILE A 267 -15.70 4.78 14.16
C ILE A 267 -15.55 3.96 12.87
N VAL A 268 -15.07 4.61 11.84
CA VAL A 268 -14.79 4.01 10.53
C VAL A 268 -13.30 3.76 10.41
N LEU A 269 -12.90 2.54 10.10
CA LEU A 269 -11.51 2.23 9.77
C LEU A 269 -11.25 2.52 8.28
N ALA A 270 -10.11 3.16 8.00
CA ALA A 270 -9.68 3.48 6.66
C ALA A 270 -8.17 3.28 6.46
N GLY A 271 -7.68 3.50 5.24
CA GLY A 271 -6.30 3.22 4.88
C GLY A 271 -6.00 1.72 4.91
N ALA A 272 -4.74 1.34 5.13
CA ALA A 272 -4.32 -0.07 5.17
C ALA A 272 -5.13 -0.86 6.22
N ARG A 273 -5.38 -0.27 7.39
CA ARG A 273 -6.17 -0.87 8.46
C ARG A 273 -7.64 -1.04 8.12
N GLY A 274 -8.20 -0.19 7.26
CA GLY A 274 -9.59 -0.28 6.80
C GLY A 274 -9.79 -1.25 5.65
N GLY A 275 -8.71 -1.85 5.12
CA GLY A 275 -8.76 -2.76 3.98
C GLY A 275 -8.58 -2.07 2.63
N SER A 276 -7.98 -0.85 2.59
CA SER A 276 -7.58 -0.24 1.31
C SER A 276 -6.37 -0.93 0.68
N MET A 277 -5.56 -1.64 1.46
CA MET A 277 -4.45 -2.42 0.95
C MET A 277 -4.95 -3.74 0.38
N ARG A 278 -4.59 -4.05 -0.86
CA ARG A 278 -4.87 -5.36 -1.43
C ARG A 278 -4.01 -6.43 -0.76
N ILE A 279 -4.63 -7.52 -0.31
CA ILE A 279 -4.01 -8.52 0.55
C ILE A 279 -2.84 -9.22 -0.15
N ALA A 280 -2.99 -9.60 -1.42
CA ALA A 280 -2.00 -10.37 -2.17
C ALA A 280 -0.88 -9.52 -2.80
N THR A 281 -1.01 -8.20 -2.88
CA THR A 281 -0.07 -7.34 -3.61
C THR A 281 0.51 -6.19 -2.80
N GLY A 282 -0.10 -5.85 -1.66
CA GLY A 282 0.30 -4.68 -0.88
C GLY A 282 -0.12 -3.32 -1.48
N TYR A 283 -0.68 -3.28 -2.68
CA TYR A 283 -1.09 -2.02 -3.31
C TYR A 283 -2.21 -1.34 -2.51
N ALA A 284 -1.96 -0.11 -2.08
CA ALA A 284 -2.88 0.64 -1.24
C ALA A 284 -3.20 2.04 -1.77
N PHE A 285 -2.23 2.74 -2.37
CA PHE A 285 -2.35 4.17 -2.68
C PHE A 285 -3.60 4.50 -3.51
N HIS A 286 -3.78 3.88 -4.67
CA HIS A 286 -4.92 4.17 -5.56
C HIS A 286 -6.26 3.77 -4.94
N ASN A 287 -6.30 2.69 -4.16
CA ASN A 287 -7.49 2.29 -3.42
C ASN A 287 -7.84 3.30 -2.32
N ILE A 288 -6.83 3.89 -1.66
CA ILE A 288 -7.01 4.99 -0.71
C ILE A 288 -7.55 6.23 -1.43
N GLN A 289 -7.03 6.56 -2.62
CA GLN A 289 -7.50 7.73 -3.36
C GLN A 289 -8.98 7.58 -3.72
N ARG A 290 -9.39 6.43 -4.28
CA ARG A 290 -10.79 6.12 -4.60
C ARG A 290 -11.68 6.18 -3.36
N TRP A 291 -11.25 5.53 -2.26
CA TRP A 291 -11.99 5.61 -1.00
C TRP A 291 -12.15 7.05 -0.51
N ALA A 292 -11.10 7.86 -0.58
CA ALA A 292 -11.15 9.24 -0.11
C ALA A 292 -12.10 10.11 -0.93
N ASP A 293 -12.22 9.89 -2.26
CA ASP A 293 -13.22 10.55 -3.11
C ASP A 293 -14.63 10.15 -2.72
N GLU A 294 -14.90 8.86 -2.56
CA GLU A 294 -16.20 8.34 -2.18
C GLU A 294 -16.60 8.79 -0.76
N CYS A 295 -15.66 8.72 0.20
CA CYS A 295 -15.91 9.11 1.59
C CYS A 295 -16.14 10.63 1.72
N ALA A 296 -15.36 11.46 1.01
CA ALA A 296 -15.59 12.89 1.00
C ALA A 296 -16.96 13.25 0.42
N THR A 297 -17.36 12.61 -0.69
CA THR A 297 -18.66 12.80 -1.31
C THR A 297 -19.80 12.44 -0.34
N THR A 298 -19.73 11.28 0.31
CA THR A 298 -20.76 10.83 1.27
C THR A 298 -20.80 11.72 2.52
N LEU A 299 -19.65 12.18 3.01
CA LEU A 299 -19.59 13.13 4.13
C LEU A 299 -20.26 14.46 3.79
N LEU A 300 -20.06 14.98 2.58
CA LEU A 300 -20.67 16.23 2.12
C LEU A 300 -22.17 16.11 1.88
N GLN A 301 -22.65 14.95 1.44
CA GLN A 301 -24.07 14.70 1.14
C GLN A 301 -24.86 14.28 2.37
N ASP A 302 -24.35 13.29 3.13
CA ASP A 302 -25.08 12.59 4.18
C ASP A 302 -24.55 12.87 5.58
N GLY A 303 -23.39 13.57 5.69
CA GLY A 303 -22.72 13.85 6.96
C GLY A 303 -22.17 12.58 7.65
N LYS A 304 -21.94 11.48 6.90
CA LYS A 304 -21.47 10.20 7.43
C LYS A 304 -20.22 9.72 6.67
N PRO A 305 -19.14 9.33 7.35
CA PRO A 305 -18.00 8.69 6.70
C PRO A 305 -18.32 7.24 6.33
N ILE A 306 -17.69 6.75 5.27
CA ILE A 306 -17.75 5.35 4.85
C ILE A 306 -16.37 4.73 4.89
N GLY A 307 -16.30 3.41 5.13
CA GLY A 307 -15.07 2.62 5.01
C GLY A 307 -14.75 2.26 3.56
N PRO A 308 -13.54 1.76 3.29
CA PRO A 308 -13.18 1.23 1.98
C PRO A 308 -14.12 0.11 1.54
N ARG A 309 -14.42 0.07 0.25
CA ARG A 309 -15.24 -1.01 -0.32
C ARG A 309 -14.52 -2.35 -0.19
N LYS A 310 -15.24 -3.37 0.24
CA LYS A 310 -14.76 -4.75 0.33
C LYS A 310 -15.28 -5.57 -0.84
N ASN A 311 -14.41 -6.40 -1.38
CA ASN A 311 -14.78 -7.42 -2.36
C ASN A 311 -14.44 -8.80 -1.78
N GLY A 312 -15.42 -9.42 -1.12
CA GLY A 312 -15.22 -10.68 -0.42
C GLY A 312 -14.75 -11.83 -1.32
N PHE A 313 -15.15 -11.84 -2.60
CA PHE A 313 -14.68 -12.83 -3.56
C PHE A 313 -13.20 -12.62 -3.91
N LEU A 314 -12.79 -11.38 -4.13
CA LEU A 314 -11.40 -11.05 -4.39
C LEU A 314 -10.51 -11.32 -3.16
N ASP A 315 -11.00 -10.98 -1.97
CA ASP A 315 -10.32 -11.28 -0.71
C ASP A 315 -10.14 -12.80 -0.51
N TRP A 316 -11.13 -13.61 -0.91
CA TRP A 316 -11.04 -15.07 -0.89
C TRP A 316 -10.01 -15.58 -1.90
N MET A 317 -9.96 -15.01 -3.11
CA MET A 317 -8.95 -15.37 -4.11
C MET A 317 -7.53 -15.02 -3.63
N ASP A 318 -7.36 -13.86 -3.00
CA ASP A 318 -6.09 -13.45 -2.42
C ASP A 318 -5.63 -14.40 -1.30
N GLU A 319 -6.55 -14.78 -0.41
CA GLU A 319 -6.27 -15.79 0.62
C GLU A 319 -5.82 -17.11 0.00
N LEU A 320 -6.58 -17.61 -0.98
CA LEU A 320 -6.26 -18.85 -1.65
C LEU A 320 -4.88 -18.78 -2.32
N PHE A 321 -4.59 -17.67 -3.00
CA PHE A 321 -3.31 -17.43 -3.65
C PHE A 321 -2.16 -17.48 -2.64
N LEU A 322 -2.26 -16.74 -1.53
CA LEU A 322 -1.23 -16.71 -0.49
C LEU A 322 -1.02 -18.06 0.18
N ARG A 323 -2.08 -18.86 0.35
CA ARG A 323 -1.97 -20.23 0.87
C ARG A 323 -1.28 -21.16 -0.12
N VAL A 324 -1.53 -21.01 -1.43
CA VAL A 324 -0.83 -21.78 -2.46
C VAL A 324 0.66 -21.47 -2.46
N LEU A 325 1.03 -20.20 -2.31
CA LEU A 325 2.45 -19.79 -2.24
C LEU A 325 3.21 -20.38 -1.05
N GLN A 326 2.50 -20.76 0.03
CA GLN A 326 3.12 -21.36 1.23
C GLN A 326 3.24 -22.89 1.15
N ARG A 327 2.75 -23.52 0.10
CA ARG A 327 2.81 -24.99 -0.02
C ARG A 327 4.25 -25.46 -0.23
N PRO A 328 4.67 -26.56 0.44
CA PRO A 328 6.03 -27.09 0.30
C PRO A 328 6.31 -27.71 -1.10
N ASP A 329 5.24 -28.02 -1.86
CA ASP A 329 5.30 -28.58 -3.21
C ASP A 329 5.08 -27.52 -4.30
N VAL A 330 5.23 -26.23 -3.97
CA VAL A 330 5.10 -25.07 -4.88
C VAL A 330 6.34 -24.19 -4.77
N LEU A 331 6.89 -23.82 -5.92
CA LEU A 331 7.88 -22.76 -6.05
C LEU A 331 7.15 -21.44 -6.35
N PRO A 332 7.08 -20.54 -5.38
CA PRO A 332 6.24 -19.35 -5.50
C PRO A 332 6.59 -18.44 -6.68
N GLU A 333 7.87 -18.30 -7.00
CA GLU A 333 8.33 -17.50 -8.14
C GLU A 333 7.83 -18.04 -9.48
N HIS A 334 7.62 -19.34 -9.62
CA HIS A 334 7.00 -19.93 -10.83
C HIS A 334 5.53 -19.54 -10.94
N VAL A 335 4.79 -19.52 -9.82
CA VAL A 335 3.39 -19.08 -9.79
C VAL A 335 3.28 -17.59 -10.15
N MET A 336 4.16 -16.76 -9.59
CA MET A 336 4.21 -15.33 -9.89
C MET A 336 4.59 -15.10 -11.36
N TRP A 337 5.61 -15.80 -11.86
CA TRP A 337 6.01 -15.72 -13.26
C TRP A 337 4.88 -16.08 -14.20
N SER A 338 4.21 -17.24 -13.97
CA SER A 338 3.08 -17.67 -14.80
C SER A 338 1.92 -16.69 -14.77
N LEU A 339 1.63 -16.10 -13.59
CA LEU A 339 0.62 -15.06 -13.47
C LEU A 339 0.88 -13.89 -14.41
N PHE A 340 2.11 -13.41 -14.49
CA PHE A 340 2.46 -12.30 -15.37
C PHE A 340 2.65 -12.72 -16.84
N ALA A 341 3.14 -13.95 -17.08
CA ALA A 341 3.42 -14.44 -18.42
C ALA A 341 2.15 -14.75 -19.21
N GLU A 342 1.19 -15.40 -18.56
CA GLU A 342 0.01 -15.97 -19.22
C GLU A 342 -1.22 -15.05 -19.19
N SER A 343 -1.20 -14.01 -18.35
CA SER A 343 -2.32 -13.07 -18.22
C SER A 343 -2.33 -12.04 -19.35
N GLU A 344 -3.53 -11.61 -19.74
CA GLU A 344 -3.70 -10.41 -20.55
C GLU A 344 -3.32 -9.19 -19.70
N PRO A 345 -2.42 -8.28 -20.19
CA PRO A 345 -1.84 -7.24 -19.35
C PRO A 345 -2.84 -6.29 -18.69
N ASP A 346 -3.82 -5.77 -19.42
CA ASP A 346 -4.79 -4.83 -18.85
C ASP A 346 -5.72 -5.51 -17.85
N ALA A 347 -6.10 -6.79 -18.08
CA ALA A 347 -6.88 -7.57 -17.13
C ALA A 347 -6.07 -7.86 -15.85
N LEU A 348 -4.78 -8.20 -16.00
CA LEU A 348 -3.86 -8.40 -14.89
C LEU A 348 -3.72 -7.14 -14.06
N VAL A 349 -3.50 -5.99 -14.68
CA VAL A 349 -3.38 -4.69 -14.02
C VAL A 349 -4.63 -4.37 -13.20
N ARG A 350 -5.82 -4.49 -13.79
CA ARG A 350 -7.09 -4.29 -13.05
C ARG A 350 -7.23 -5.28 -11.90
N PHE A 351 -6.89 -6.54 -12.14
CA PHE A 351 -6.94 -7.58 -11.11
C PHE A 351 -5.98 -7.28 -9.96
N LEU A 352 -4.71 -6.98 -10.22
CA LEU A 352 -3.69 -6.68 -9.19
C LEU A 352 -4.01 -5.38 -8.43
N SER A 353 -4.67 -4.43 -9.06
CA SER A 353 -5.10 -3.17 -8.45
C SER A 353 -6.42 -3.26 -7.66
N GLY A 354 -7.04 -4.45 -7.58
CA GLY A 354 -8.27 -4.66 -6.82
C GLY A 354 -9.56 -4.17 -7.51
N GLN A 355 -9.53 -3.98 -8.84
CA GLN A 355 -10.67 -3.49 -9.63
C GLN A 355 -10.94 -4.37 -10.88
N PRO A 356 -10.96 -5.71 -10.75
CA PRO A 356 -11.22 -6.57 -11.90
C PRO A 356 -12.66 -6.40 -12.40
N ARG A 357 -12.82 -6.51 -13.70
CA ARG A 357 -14.11 -6.74 -14.35
C ARG A 357 -14.45 -8.23 -14.30
N ILE A 358 -15.69 -8.59 -14.48
CA ILE A 358 -16.10 -10.02 -14.50
C ILE A 358 -15.31 -10.82 -15.55
N GLY A 359 -15.07 -10.25 -16.71
CA GLY A 359 -14.29 -10.88 -17.78
C GLY A 359 -12.79 -11.00 -17.53
N ASP A 360 -12.23 -10.34 -16.52
CA ASP A 360 -10.80 -10.36 -16.23
C ASP A 360 -10.34 -11.62 -15.48
N TYR A 361 -11.26 -12.27 -14.77
CA TYR A 361 -10.89 -13.41 -13.91
C TYR A 361 -10.27 -14.55 -14.69
N TRP A 362 -10.93 -15.00 -15.76
CA TRP A 362 -10.42 -16.11 -16.55
C TRP A 362 -9.08 -15.82 -17.25
N PRO A 363 -8.89 -14.72 -17.98
CA PRO A 363 -7.60 -14.34 -18.55
C PRO A 363 -6.45 -14.28 -17.56
N VAL A 364 -6.73 -13.92 -16.29
CA VAL A 364 -5.72 -13.82 -15.23
C VAL A 364 -5.38 -15.18 -14.63
N VAL A 365 -6.38 -16.02 -14.37
CA VAL A 365 -6.12 -17.25 -13.61
C VAL A 365 -5.80 -18.48 -14.47
N ARG A 366 -6.07 -18.44 -15.78
CA ARG A 366 -5.94 -19.60 -16.68
C ARG A 366 -4.53 -20.23 -16.72
N GLY A 367 -3.48 -19.40 -16.56
CA GLY A 367 -2.08 -19.83 -16.56
C GLY A 367 -1.57 -20.34 -15.20
N LEU A 368 -2.39 -20.28 -14.15
CA LEU A 368 -1.98 -20.73 -12.82
C LEU A 368 -2.02 -22.26 -12.69
N PRO A 369 -1.23 -22.86 -11.78
CA PRO A 369 -1.21 -24.31 -11.57
C PRO A 369 -2.49 -24.80 -10.85
N TRP A 370 -3.57 -24.97 -11.59
CA TRP A 370 -4.94 -25.27 -11.10
C TRP A 370 -5.02 -26.41 -10.10
N SER A 371 -4.24 -27.48 -10.29
CA SER A 371 -4.24 -28.62 -9.36
C SER A 371 -3.88 -28.20 -7.93
N LYS A 372 -2.93 -27.26 -7.79
CA LYS A 372 -2.52 -26.73 -6.48
C LYS A 372 -3.59 -25.86 -5.85
N PHE A 373 -4.24 -25.02 -6.68
CA PHE A 373 -5.33 -24.15 -6.22
C PHE A 373 -6.56 -24.97 -5.80
N VAL A 374 -6.99 -25.95 -6.61
CA VAL A 374 -8.12 -26.81 -6.29
C VAL A 374 -7.85 -27.63 -5.02
N ALA A 375 -6.66 -28.25 -4.90
CA ALA A 375 -6.28 -28.99 -3.71
C ALA A 375 -6.29 -28.12 -2.45
N THR A 376 -5.80 -26.86 -2.54
CA THR A 376 -5.79 -25.93 -1.42
C THR A 376 -7.20 -25.46 -1.06
N ALA A 377 -8.06 -25.19 -2.05
CA ALA A 377 -9.45 -24.82 -1.83
C ALA A 377 -10.25 -25.93 -1.14
N ALA A 378 -10.07 -27.18 -1.57
CA ALA A 378 -10.76 -28.33 -1.00
C ALA A 378 -10.44 -28.53 0.51
N VAL A 379 -9.19 -28.32 0.92
CA VAL A 379 -8.79 -28.40 2.33
C VAL A 379 -9.45 -27.30 3.17
N ASN A 380 -9.60 -26.11 2.62
CA ASN A 380 -10.17 -24.94 3.32
C ASN A 380 -11.71 -24.98 3.40
N LEU A 381 -12.38 -25.74 2.52
CA LEU A 381 -13.84 -25.94 2.55
C LEU A 381 -14.24 -27.09 3.49
N SER A 382 -13.31 -27.93 3.93
CA SER A 382 -13.58 -28.94 4.93
C SER A 382 -13.82 -28.28 6.29
N PRO A 383 -14.96 -28.51 6.96
CA PRO A 383 -15.18 -27.98 8.30
C PRO A 383 -14.02 -28.43 9.19
N LEU A 384 -13.44 -27.49 9.92
CA LEU A 384 -12.41 -27.76 10.93
C LEU A 384 -12.87 -28.97 11.75
N LYS A 385 -12.24 -30.13 11.55
CA LYS A 385 -12.31 -31.21 12.53
C LYS A 385 -11.73 -30.60 13.79
N SER A 386 -12.61 -30.34 14.76
CA SER A 386 -12.23 -30.02 16.13
C SER A 386 -11.14 -31.01 16.54
N ALA A 387 -9.93 -30.52 16.70
CA ALA A 387 -8.86 -31.29 17.32
C ALA A 387 -9.25 -31.53 18.78
N PRO A 388 -8.95 -32.73 19.32
CA PRO A 388 -9.32 -33.14 20.66
C PRO A 388 -8.67 -32.29 21.74
#